data_d98d4a982426f524d696bb999f31fcd5
#
_entry.id   d98d4a982426f524d696bb999f31fcd5
#
_cell.length_a   1.000
_cell.length_b   1.000
_cell.length_c   1.000
_cell.angle_alpha   90.00
_cell.angle_beta   90.00
_cell.angle_gamma   90.00
#
_symmetry.space_group_name_H-M   'P 1'
#
loop_
_entity.id
_entity.type
_entity.pdbx_description
1 polymer ?
#
loop_
_entity_poly.entity_id
_entity_poly.type
_entity_poly.pdbx_seq_one_letter_code
_entity_poly.pdbx_strand_id
1 'polypeptide(L)'
;MTRSLLKEAKIYFLDTGLVIGDEGLKLENAVAAMLLKHCHYRQDAEGKAIALHTIRDKERHEIDFVLAEGDTVTDLVEVKLNDPSPSAYLHRMAERFAPARAVQIVAELRQPAQHGRVEVASADRWLAGLAA
;
A
#
# COMPACT_ATOMS: atom_id res chain seq x y z
N MET A 1 -19.00 -6.84 5.27
CA MET A 1 -18.69 -6.60 3.86
C MET A 1 -17.24 -6.22 3.64
N THR A 2 -16.75 -5.18 4.32
CA THR A 2 -15.33 -4.80 4.23
C THR A 2 -14.41 -5.93 4.70
N ARG A 3 -14.76 -6.60 5.79
CA ARG A 3 -13.96 -7.70 6.34
C ARG A 3 -13.75 -8.87 5.39
N SER A 4 -14.71 -9.14 4.49
CA SER A 4 -14.57 -10.24 3.55
C SER A 4 -13.52 -9.98 2.47
N LEU A 5 -13.20 -8.71 2.22
CA LEU A 5 -12.18 -8.30 1.26
C LEU A 5 -10.81 -8.13 1.91
N LEU A 6 -10.78 -7.71 3.19
CA LEU A 6 -9.53 -7.48 3.89
C LEU A 6 -8.93 -8.82 4.35
N LYS A 7 -7.75 -9.11 3.87
CA LYS A 7 -6.99 -10.29 4.26
C LYS A 7 -5.81 -9.86 5.10
N GLU A 8 -5.39 -10.72 6.02
CA GLU A 8 -4.19 -10.49 6.79
C GLU A 8 -2.99 -10.42 5.83
N ALA A 9 -2.19 -9.38 5.98
CA ALA A 9 -1.00 -9.22 5.15
C ALA A 9 0.04 -10.24 5.58
N LYS A 10 0.38 -11.13 4.68
CA LYS A 10 1.49 -12.07 4.88
C LYS A 10 2.76 -11.39 4.43
N ILE A 11 3.47 -10.82 5.39
CA ILE A 11 4.75 -10.18 5.11
C ILE A 11 5.83 -11.26 5.23
N TYR A 12 6.33 -11.68 4.08
CA TYR A 12 7.49 -12.54 4.07
C TYR A 12 8.72 -11.65 4.13
N PHE A 13 9.33 -11.58 5.30
CA PHE A 13 10.64 -10.97 5.43
C PHE A 13 11.65 -11.91 4.81
N LEU A 14 11.64 -11.95 3.48
CA LEU A 14 12.72 -12.58 2.78
C LEU A 14 13.96 -11.74 3.06
N ASP A 15 15.02 -12.39 3.47
CA ASP A 15 16.32 -11.77 3.48
C ASP A 15 16.54 -11.19 2.09
N THR A 16 16.49 -9.87 1.98
CA THR A 16 16.57 -9.20 0.69
C THR A 16 17.86 -9.48 -0.06
N GLY A 17 18.89 -9.95 0.65
CA GLY A 17 20.13 -10.37 0.04
C GLY A 17 20.01 -11.64 -0.80
N LEU A 18 18.97 -12.44 -0.58
CA LEU A 18 18.77 -13.70 -1.31
C LEU A 18 17.85 -13.55 -2.52
N VAL A 19 17.14 -12.44 -2.67
CA VAL A 19 16.25 -12.20 -3.80
C VAL A 19 17.04 -11.52 -4.90
N ILE A 20 17.77 -12.31 -5.66
CA ILE A 20 18.58 -11.82 -6.78
C ILE A 20 17.66 -11.70 -8.00
N GLY A 21 17.58 -10.49 -8.57
CA GLY A 21 16.93 -10.28 -9.84
C GLY A 21 15.46 -9.86 -9.81
N ASP A 22 14.81 -9.83 -8.65
CA ASP A 22 13.43 -9.36 -8.56
C ASP A 22 13.35 -8.02 -7.82
N GLU A 23 13.52 -6.95 -8.58
CA GLU A 23 13.49 -5.58 -8.03
C GLU A 23 12.07 -5.18 -7.60
N GLY A 24 11.04 -5.69 -8.29
CA GLY A 24 9.65 -5.43 -7.91
C GLY A 24 9.32 -6.00 -6.53
N LEU A 25 9.76 -7.23 -6.28
CA LEU A 25 9.53 -7.88 -4.98
C LEU A 25 10.32 -7.18 -3.88
N LYS A 26 11.53 -6.73 -4.15
CA LYS A 26 12.33 -5.96 -3.19
C LYS A 26 11.64 -4.65 -2.83
N LEU A 27 11.12 -3.94 -3.80
CA LEU A 27 10.40 -2.70 -3.57
C LEU A 27 9.14 -2.95 -2.73
N GLU A 28 8.38 -3.98 -3.08
CA GLU A 28 7.17 -4.34 -2.35
C GLU A 28 7.49 -4.67 -0.89
N ASN A 29 8.55 -5.46 -0.65
CA ASN A 29 8.98 -5.79 0.71
C ASN A 29 9.43 -4.55 1.49
N ALA A 30 10.12 -3.63 0.84
CA ALA A 30 10.55 -2.38 1.48
C ALA A 30 9.33 -1.53 1.89
N VAL A 31 8.35 -1.42 1.01
CA VAL A 31 7.12 -0.69 1.30
C VAL A 31 6.36 -1.37 2.44
N ALA A 32 6.26 -2.69 2.42
CA ALA A 32 5.59 -3.45 3.49
C ALA A 32 6.22 -3.18 4.85
N ALA A 33 7.54 -3.21 4.93
CA ALA A 33 8.27 -2.96 6.17
C ALA A 33 8.02 -1.55 6.70
N MET A 34 8.04 -0.56 5.82
CA MET A 34 7.81 0.84 6.21
C MET A 34 6.36 1.08 6.63
N LEU A 35 5.41 0.45 5.97
CA LEU A 35 4.00 0.57 6.35
C LEU A 35 3.75 -0.09 7.71
N LEU A 36 4.36 -1.24 7.96
CA LEU A 36 4.22 -1.90 9.26
C LEU A 36 4.80 -1.04 10.38
N LYS A 37 5.95 -0.45 10.14
CA LYS A 37 6.58 0.49 11.08
C LYS A 37 5.68 1.69 11.34
N HIS A 38 5.06 2.21 10.29
CA HIS A 38 4.12 3.32 10.40
C HIS A 38 2.91 2.93 11.26
N CYS A 39 2.35 1.73 11.08
CA CYS A 39 1.25 1.25 11.91
C CYS A 39 1.65 1.17 13.38
N HIS A 40 2.83 0.66 13.68
CA HIS A 40 3.33 0.58 15.04
C HIS A 40 3.53 1.97 15.65
N TYR A 41 4.06 2.91 14.89
CA TYR A 41 4.22 4.28 15.34
C TYR A 41 2.88 4.91 15.69
N ARG A 42 1.86 4.74 14.84
CA ARG A 42 0.54 5.31 15.08
C ARG A 42 -0.10 4.71 16.32
N GLN A 43 0.10 3.41 16.55
CA GLN A 43 -0.40 2.76 17.75
C GLN A 43 0.29 3.28 19.00
N ASP A 44 1.60 3.38 18.98
CA ASP A 44 2.38 3.81 20.15
C ASP A 44 2.21 5.30 20.46
N ALA A 45 2.22 6.14 19.43
CA ALA A 45 2.21 7.60 19.62
C ALA A 45 0.80 8.18 19.73
N GLU A 46 -0.18 7.58 19.03
CA GLU A 46 -1.53 8.12 18.92
C GLU A 46 -2.61 7.21 19.48
N GLY A 47 -2.25 6.01 19.90
CA GLY A 47 -3.22 5.03 20.40
C GLY A 47 -4.17 4.50 19.34
N LYS A 48 -3.84 4.65 18.07
CA LYS A 48 -4.69 4.19 16.97
C LYS A 48 -4.31 2.79 16.53
N ALA A 49 -5.26 1.87 16.60
CA ALA A 49 -5.06 0.48 16.21
C ALA A 49 -5.21 0.33 14.68
N ILE A 50 -4.19 0.76 13.94
CA ILE A 50 -4.15 0.65 12.49
C ILE A 50 -3.43 -0.64 12.13
N ALA A 51 -4.07 -1.46 11.30
CA ALA A 51 -3.51 -2.74 10.87
C ALA A 51 -3.25 -2.74 9.37
N LEU A 52 -2.26 -3.52 8.98
CA LEU A 52 -1.88 -3.71 7.60
C LEU A 52 -2.58 -4.94 7.05
N HIS A 53 -3.29 -4.76 5.94
CA HIS A 53 -4.00 -5.83 5.25
C HIS A 53 -3.65 -5.81 3.78
N THR A 54 -4.16 -6.80 3.06
CA THR A 54 -4.22 -6.79 1.60
C THR A 54 -5.68 -6.99 1.19
N ILE A 55 -6.04 -6.55 0.00
CA ILE A 55 -7.33 -6.89 -0.60
C ILE A 55 -7.09 -7.95 -1.66
N ARG A 56 -7.90 -8.99 -1.61
CA ARG A 56 -7.91 -10.04 -2.63
C ARG A 56 -9.33 -10.52 -2.79
N ASP A 57 -9.85 -10.50 -4.03
CA ASP A 57 -11.19 -10.95 -4.31
C ASP A 57 -11.19 -12.30 -5.06
N LYS A 58 -12.40 -12.81 -5.32
CA LYS A 58 -12.58 -14.12 -5.98
C LYS A 58 -12.15 -14.09 -7.44
N GLU A 59 -12.10 -12.92 -8.05
CA GLU A 59 -11.71 -12.75 -9.44
C GLU A 59 -10.21 -12.52 -9.61
N ARG A 60 -9.43 -12.69 -8.52
CA ARG A 60 -7.99 -12.54 -8.48
C ARG A 60 -7.52 -11.09 -8.62
N HIS A 61 -8.39 -10.12 -8.35
CA HIS A 61 -7.96 -8.75 -8.20
C HIS A 61 -7.31 -8.57 -6.84
N GLU A 62 -6.27 -7.77 -6.77
CA GLU A 62 -5.53 -7.52 -5.53
C GLU A 62 -5.19 -6.05 -5.38
N ILE A 63 -5.16 -5.60 -4.13
CA ILE A 63 -4.46 -4.38 -3.72
C ILE A 63 -3.34 -4.83 -2.79
N ASP A 64 -2.12 -4.41 -3.08
CA ASP A 64 -0.94 -4.89 -2.37
C ASP A 64 -1.01 -4.64 -0.88
N PHE A 65 -1.34 -3.40 -0.47
CA PHE A 65 -1.42 -3.04 0.95
C PHE A 65 -2.61 -2.14 1.22
N VAL A 66 -3.24 -2.40 2.36
CA VAL A 66 -4.38 -1.62 2.83
C VAL A 66 -4.17 -1.34 4.31
N LEU A 67 -4.26 -0.08 4.70
CA LEU A 67 -4.28 0.27 6.10
C LEU A 67 -5.72 0.47 6.53
N ALA A 68 -6.09 -0.13 7.65
CA ALA A 68 -7.45 -0.02 8.18
C ALA A 68 -7.42 0.13 9.70
N GLU A 69 -8.30 0.99 10.21
CA GLU A 69 -8.59 1.09 11.63
C GLU A 69 -9.94 0.42 11.86
N GLY A 70 -9.93 -0.80 12.41
CA GLY A 70 -11.14 -1.61 12.47
C GLY A 70 -11.65 -1.94 11.07
N ASP A 71 -12.89 -1.57 10.78
CA ASP A 71 -13.50 -1.77 9.46
C ASP A 71 -13.34 -0.58 8.52
N THR A 72 -12.66 0.48 8.99
CA THR A 72 -12.48 1.69 8.18
C THR A 72 -11.15 1.63 7.44
N VAL A 73 -11.23 1.58 6.11
CA VAL A 73 -10.04 1.63 5.26
C VAL A 73 -9.54 3.07 5.21
N THR A 74 -8.31 3.28 5.62
CA THR A 74 -7.70 4.62 5.63
C THR A 74 -6.77 4.85 4.45
N ASP A 75 -6.09 3.81 3.99
CA ASP A 75 -5.10 3.91 2.91
C ASP A 75 -5.17 2.70 2.01
N LEU A 76 -5.10 2.94 0.70
CA LEU A 76 -4.90 1.91 -0.31
C LEU A 76 -3.54 2.17 -0.96
N VAL A 77 -2.71 1.14 -1.04
CA VAL A 77 -1.34 1.28 -1.56
C VAL A 77 -1.06 0.17 -2.55
N GLU A 78 -0.73 0.55 -3.77
CA GLU A 78 -0.30 -0.37 -4.82
C GLU A 78 1.15 -0.06 -5.16
N VAL A 79 1.95 -1.09 -5.44
CA VAL A 79 3.37 -0.94 -5.71
C VAL A 79 3.66 -1.47 -7.11
N LYS A 80 4.26 -0.65 -7.94
CA LYS A 80 4.70 -1.01 -9.29
C LYS A 80 6.15 -0.60 -9.48
N LEU A 81 6.90 -1.38 -10.23
CA LEU A 81 8.29 -1.02 -10.49
C LEU A 81 8.39 0.16 -11.47
N ASN A 82 7.69 0.10 -12.58
CA ASN A 82 7.82 1.07 -13.67
C ASN A 82 6.51 1.65 -14.20
N ASP A 83 5.37 1.05 -13.84
CA ASP A 83 4.09 1.44 -14.42
C ASP A 83 3.47 2.61 -13.64
N PRO A 84 3.35 3.80 -14.26
CA PRO A 84 2.75 4.94 -13.58
C PRO A 84 1.22 5.00 -13.70
N SER A 85 0.59 4.01 -14.33
CA SER A 85 -0.85 4.04 -14.59
C SER A 85 -1.59 3.19 -13.56
N PRO A 86 -2.44 3.80 -12.68
CA PRO A 86 -3.21 3.04 -11.72
C PRO A 86 -4.18 2.08 -12.39
N SER A 87 -4.36 0.90 -11.79
CA SER A 87 -5.28 -0.09 -12.31
C SER A 87 -6.74 0.36 -12.12
N ALA A 88 -7.62 -0.17 -12.98
CA ALA A 88 -9.06 0.07 -12.82
C ALA A 88 -9.55 -0.42 -11.46
N TYR A 89 -8.99 -1.53 -10.96
CA TYR A 89 -9.38 -2.06 -9.67
C TYR A 89 -9.01 -1.12 -8.53
N LEU A 90 -7.82 -0.52 -8.56
CA LEU A 90 -7.42 0.46 -7.56
C LEU A 90 -8.38 1.66 -7.56
N HIS A 91 -8.75 2.15 -8.74
CA HIS A 91 -9.74 3.23 -8.85
C HIS A 91 -11.10 2.84 -8.27
N ARG A 92 -11.57 1.62 -8.57
CA ARG A 92 -12.86 1.14 -8.03
C ARG A 92 -12.83 1.04 -6.50
N MET A 93 -11.75 0.53 -5.95
CA MET A 93 -11.63 0.38 -4.50
C MET A 93 -11.49 1.75 -3.81
N ALA A 94 -10.80 2.69 -4.45
CA ALA A 94 -10.71 4.06 -3.95
C ALA A 94 -12.09 4.74 -3.92
N GLU A 95 -12.91 4.52 -4.93
CA GLU A 95 -14.28 5.04 -4.93
C GLU A 95 -15.14 4.34 -3.86
N ARG A 96 -14.99 3.02 -3.74
CA ARG A 96 -15.79 2.24 -2.80
C ARG A 96 -15.51 2.59 -1.35
N PHE A 97 -14.25 2.69 -0.97
CA PHE A 97 -13.85 2.91 0.42
C PHE A 97 -13.63 4.37 0.77
N ALA A 98 -13.47 5.24 -0.23
CA ALA A 98 -13.18 6.67 -0.05
C ALA A 98 -12.12 6.88 1.04
N PRO A 99 -10.94 6.23 0.94
CA PRO A 99 -9.92 6.34 1.97
C PRO A 99 -9.32 7.74 2.00
N ALA A 100 -8.65 8.07 3.09
CA ALA A 100 -7.91 9.33 3.18
C ALA A 100 -6.80 9.39 2.13
N ARG A 101 -6.21 8.24 1.78
CA ARG A 101 -5.17 8.16 0.76
C ARG A 101 -5.35 6.92 -0.09
N ALA A 102 -5.19 7.07 -1.40
CA ALA A 102 -5.05 5.97 -2.34
C ALA A 102 -3.85 6.30 -3.22
N VAL A 103 -2.84 5.45 -3.24
CA VAL A 103 -1.59 5.76 -3.92
C VAL A 103 -1.06 4.55 -4.68
N GLN A 104 -0.54 4.82 -5.88
CA GLN A 104 0.32 3.89 -6.59
C GLN A 104 1.75 4.37 -6.45
N ILE A 105 2.58 3.55 -5.82
CA ILE A 105 3.99 3.83 -5.61
C ILE A 105 4.77 3.23 -6.77
N VAL A 106 5.62 4.04 -7.39
CA VAL A 106 6.48 3.62 -8.49
C VAL A 106 7.92 3.82 -8.05
N ALA A 107 8.82 2.90 -8.42
CA ALA A 107 10.21 2.96 -7.99
C ALA A 107 10.85 4.29 -8.34
N GLU A 108 10.68 4.72 -9.58
CA GLU A 108 11.19 6.01 -10.05
C GLU A 108 10.11 6.73 -10.84
N LEU A 109 9.89 7.99 -10.51
CA LEU A 109 8.89 8.81 -11.16
C LEU A 109 9.40 10.25 -11.17
N ARG A 110 9.36 10.89 -12.33
CA ARG A 110 9.86 12.27 -12.48
C ARG A 110 9.00 13.26 -11.72
N GLN A 111 7.68 13.12 -11.83
CA GLN A 111 6.73 14.02 -11.18
C GLN A 111 5.54 13.23 -10.65
N PRO A 112 5.08 13.54 -9.44
CA PRO A 112 3.86 12.94 -8.95
C PRO A 112 2.68 13.36 -9.82
N ALA A 113 1.67 12.50 -9.90
CA ALA A 113 0.47 12.75 -10.66
C ALA A 113 -0.75 12.41 -9.83
N GLN A 114 -1.89 12.95 -10.20
CA GLN A 114 -3.16 12.67 -9.54
C GLN A 114 -4.16 12.20 -10.59
N HIS A 115 -4.72 11.02 -10.39
CA HIS A 115 -5.73 10.43 -11.25
C HIS A 115 -6.98 10.19 -10.42
N GLY A 116 -7.92 11.15 -10.44
CA GLY A 116 -9.10 11.06 -9.59
C GLY A 116 -8.70 11.02 -8.12
N ARG A 117 -9.08 9.97 -7.41
CA ARG A 117 -8.73 9.76 -6.00
C ARG A 117 -7.35 9.16 -5.79
N VAL A 118 -6.70 8.71 -6.86
CA VAL A 118 -5.44 7.97 -6.77
C VAL A 118 -4.27 8.89 -7.09
N GLU A 119 -3.34 8.95 -6.16
CA GLU A 119 -2.05 9.62 -6.35
C GLU A 119 -1.04 8.64 -6.91
N VAL A 120 -0.18 9.10 -7.82
CA VAL A 120 0.98 8.32 -8.28
C VAL A 120 2.22 9.05 -7.78
N ALA A 121 3.05 8.35 -7.03
CA ALA A 121 4.22 8.96 -6.38
C ALA A 121 5.42 8.03 -6.45
N SER A 122 6.62 8.62 -6.39
CA SER A 122 7.84 7.82 -6.29
C SER A 122 7.96 7.23 -4.90
N ALA A 123 8.60 6.07 -4.81
CA ALA A 123 8.73 5.34 -3.56
C ALA A 123 9.45 6.16 -2.49
N ASP A 124 10.57 6.76 -2.82
CA ASP A 124 11.38 7.52 -1.87
C ASP A 124 10.63 8.75 -1.33
N ARG A 125 9.93 9.48 -2.19
CA ARG A 125 9.18 10.67 -1.77
C ARG A 125 7.98 10.29 -0.90
N TRP A 126 7.26 9.23 -1.29
CA TRP A 126 6.08 8.82 -0.54
C TRP A 126 6.46 8.29 0.84
N LEU A 127 7.48 7.44 0.90
CA LEU A 127 7.93 6.86 2.16
C LEU A 127 8.50 7.93 3.10
N ALA A 128 9.20 8.93 2.56
CA ALA A 128 9.72 10.03 3.36
C ALA A 128 8.60 10.87 3.98
N GLY A 129 7.42 10.89 3.37
CA GLY A 129 6.27 11.62 3.89
C GLY A 129 5.47 10.87 4.96
N LEU A 130 5.78 9.60 5.24
CA LEU A 130 5.09 8.87 6.30
C LEU A 130 5.56 9.36 7.66
N ALA A 131 4.60 9.56 8.57
CA ALA A 131 4.91 9.83 9.97
C ALA A 131 5.47 8.55 10.60
N ALA A 132 6.69 8.60 11.07
CA ALA A 132 7.30 7.43 11.70
C ALA A 132 8.35 7.82 12.71
#